data_d0ce859745e357bdee08d9bab6b94e5a
#
_entry.id   d0ce859745e357bdee08d9bab6b94e5a
#
_cell.length_a   1.000
_cell.length_b   1.000
_cell.length_c   1.000
_cell.angle_alpha   90.00
_cell.angle_beta   90.00
_cell.angle_gamma   90.00
#
_symmetry.space_group_name_H-M   'P 1'
#
loop_
_entity.id
_entity.type
_entity.pdbx_description
1 polymer ?
#
loop_
_entity_poly.entity_id
_entity_poly.type
_entity_poly.pdbx_seq_one_letter_code
_entity_poly.pdbx_strand_id
1 'polypeptide(L)'
;MKKALVLFLAVLMAFALAGVGMAEEVVAKNGMVSSAHELASKAGVEILKKGGNAIDAAVATAMALNVVEPNASGIGGGGFMTIRFAKTGEVVVLDYRETAPGSATKDLFSSEKSKTEKWSIQGGKSVGVPGWLIGMWTALEKYGTLSFGEVAQPAIRLAEEGFPVHPMQNGIIKDEFAKLVEYTDPDRLPFLENGLPLEQGKILKQPALAKTFRLIAEKGPEVFYGGPVGEAVVAAVNKAGGAMTLSDLKNYRMEVRKPVHGTYRGYHIYSVPPASSGGTHIVQLLNIMENFPVKNFGHNSARGLHVMAEAMKMVYADRGAYMADTAFVKVPLDGLASKEYAKKLAAKINLFSAMKEIPAGDPKPYQKASVPGYIGGEPQERISTSHFSVVDSTGNIVASTNTINYFFGSGVFVPDYGFMLNDEMDDFSTNPASVNAPEPGKRPLSSMSPTILLDPKERPYMTIGAAGATRIISAVAQIVMNTVDHGMKMDEAIEQLRIFNFTSGGMAGNLIYEKGIAAGTVGVLDLIGHKTEGRDKSGYHGTAQGILFDVDKGLMYGGADSRRLGVPVGY
;
A
#
# COMPACT_ATOMS: atom_id res chain seq x y z
N MET A 1 -29.32 -13.20 -51.39
CA MET A 1 -28.79 -13.86 -50.21
C MET A 1 -27.33 -13.49 -49.90
N LYS A 2 -26.36 -13.57 -50.81
CA LYS A 2 -24.95 -13.24 -50.51
C LYS A 2 -24.70 -11.79 -50.04
N LYS A 3 -25.41 -10.78 -50.61
CA LYS A 3 -25.27 -9.36 -50.21
C LYS A 3 -25.86 -9.06 -48.81
N ALA A 4 -26.92 -9.76 -48.40
CA ALA A 4 -27.51 -9.62 -47.07
C ALA A 4 -26.63 -10.25 -45.98
N LEU A 5 -25.92 -11.36 -46.29
CA LEU A 5 -25.00 -12.03 -45.37
C LEU A 5 -23.72 -11.21 -45.12
N VAL A 6 -23.21 -10.53 -46.17
CA VAL A 6 -22.05 -9.63 -46.03
C VAL A 6 -22.40 -8.39 -45.21
N LEU A 7 -23.62 -7.84 -45.40
CA LEU A 7 -24.07 -6.70 -44.58
C LEU A 7 -24.29 -7.09 -43.12
N PHE A 8 -24.81 -8.30 -42.84
CA PHE A 8 -25.01 -8.82 -41.49
C PHE A 8 -23.69 -9.11 -40.79
N LEU A 9 -22.68 -9.67 -41.49
CA LEU A 9 -21.34 -9.86 -41.00
C LEU A 9 -20.60 -8.54 -40.76
N ALA A 10 -20.77 -7.54 -41.59
CA ALA A 10 -20.20 -6.21 -41.41
C ALA A 10 -20.81 -5.47 -40.20
N VAL A 11 -22.13 -5.61 -39.97
CA VAL A 11 -22.82 -5.07 -38.79
C VAL A 11 -22.42 -5.80 -37.54
N LEU A 12 -22.26 -7.13 -37.55
CA LEU A 12 -21.74 -7.91 -36.43
C LEU A 12 -20.26 -7.57 -36.09
N MET A 13 -19.42 -7.33 -37.13
CA MET A 13 -18.04 -6.83 -36.89
C MET A 13 -18.04 -5.39 -36.36
N ALA A 14 -18.93 -4.52 -36.78
CA ALA A 14 -19.06 -3.17 -36.24
C ALA A 14 -19.55 -3.18 -34.78
N PHE A 15 -20.46 -4.10 -34.41
CA PHE A 15 -20.87 -4.29 -33.00
C PHE A 15 -19.81 -4.97 -32.16
N ALA A 16 -18.97 -5.85 -32.72
CA ALA A 16 -17.84 -6.47 -32.00
C ALA A 16 -16.67 -5.50 -31.74
N LEU A 17 -16.52 -4.46 -32.60
CA LEU A 17 -15.55 -3.39 -32.40
C LEU A 17 -16.06 -2.26 -31.49
N ALA A 18 -17.37 -2.17 -31.23
CA ALA A 18 -17.95 -1.17 -30.32
C ALA A 18 -17.97 -1.61 -28.83
N GLY A 19 -17.41 -2.78 -28.48
CA GLY A 19 -17.53 -3.41 -27.17
C GLY A 19 -16.28 -3.43 -26.30
N VAL A 20 -15.16 -2.83 -26.71
CA VAL A 20 -14.04 -2.56 -25.81
C VAL A 20 -14.00 -1.05 -25.58
N GLY A 21 -14.87 -0.59 -24.71
CA GLY A 21 -14.74 0.74 -24.13
C GLY A 21 -13.41 0.77 -23.37
N MET A 22 -12.34 1.26 -24.02
CA MET A 22 -11.16 1.71 -23.29
C MET A 22 -11.67 2.80 -22.35
N ALA A 23 -11.48 2.62 -21.03
CA ALA A 23 -11.77 3.69 -20.09
C ALA A 23 -11.05 4.95 -20.58
N GLU A 24 -11.79 6.05 -20.70
CA GLU A 24 -11.21 7.30 -21.18
C GLU A 24 -10.11 7.73 -20.19
N GLU A 25 -8.92 7.96 -20.70
CA GLU A 25 -7.77 8.36 -19.90
C GLU A 25 -8.09 9.66 -19.16
N VAL A 26 -7.99 9.66 -17.83
CA VAL A 26 -8.24 10.86 -17.03
C VAL A 26 -7.05 11.80 -17.13
N VAL A 27 -7.26 12.94 -17.77
CA VAL A 27 -6.24 13.99 -17.99
C VAL A 27 -6.64 15.25 -17.25
N ALA A 28 -5.69 15.92 -16.58
CA ALA A 28 -5.94 17.17 -15.86
C ALA A 28 -4.75 18.13 -15.97
N LYS A 29 -5.00 19.42 -15.65
CA LYS A 29 -4.00 20.50 -15.68
C LYS A 29 -3.78 21.14 -14.30
N ASN A 30 -4.85 21.32 -13.54
CA ASN A 30 -4.81 22.13 -12.32
C ASN A 30 -4.64 21.30 -11.04
N GLY A 31 -5.04 20.04 -11.06
CA GLY A 31 -4.90 19.16 -9.92
C GLY A 31 -5.52 17.80 -10.17
N MET A 32 -5.02 16.79 -9.48
CA MET A 32 -5.48 15.41 -9.64
C MET A 32 -5.36 14.63 -8.34
N VAL A 33 -6.34 13.77 -8.10
CA VAL A 33 -6.31 12.76 -7.04
C VAL A 33 -6.60 11.39 -7.67
N SER A 34 -5.70 10.44 -7.48
CA SER A 34 -5.92 9.04 -7.81
C SER A 34 -5.94 8.23 -6.53
N SER A 35 -7.06 7.59 -6.20
CA SER A 35 -7.21 6.83 -4.95
C SER A 35 -7.90 5.48 -5.18
N ALA A 36 -7.91 4.63 -4.14
CA ALA A 36 -8.52 3.30 -4.17
C ALA A 36 -10.05 3.31 -4.30
N HIS A 37 -10.70 4.50 -4.21
CA HIS A 37 -12.15 4.64 -4.35
C HIS A 37 -12.54 6.00 -4.95
N GLU A 38 -13.47 6.00 -5.91
CA GLU A 38 -13.91 7.21 -6.64
C GLU A 38 -14.38 8.34 -5.70
N LEU A 39 -15.18 8.02 -4.68
CA LEU A 39 -15.69 9.02 -3.74
C LEU A 39 -14.58 9.68 -2.93
N ALA A 40 -13.50 8.95 -2.64
CA ALA A 40 -12.34 9.52 -1.97
C ALA A 40 -11.51 10.42 -2.89
N SER A 41 -11.36 10.06 -4.17
CA SER A 41 -10.75 10.94 -5.17
C SER A 41 -11.55 12.24 -5.33
N LYS A 42 -12.88 12.15 -5.39
CA LYS A 42 -13.78 13.32 -5.45
C LYS A 42 -13.65 14.22 -4.20
N ALA A 43 -13.54 13.63 -3.01
CA ALA A 43 -13.35 14.38 -1.77
C ALA A 43 -12.05 15.20 -1.79
N GLY A 44 -10.93 14.61 -2.23
CA GLY A 44 -9.67 15.33 -2.37
C GLY A 44 -9.73 16.44 -3.44
N VAL A 45 -10.34 16.18 -4.60
CA VAL A 45 -10.50 17.20 -5.65
C VAL A 45 -11.43 18.34 -5.20
N GLU A 46 -12.44 18.07 -4.37
CA GLU A 46 -13.29 19.12 -3.78
C GLU A 46 -12.43 20.10 -2.96
N ILE A 47 -11.48 19.58 -2.17
CA ILE A 47 -10.58 20.41 -1.36
C ILE A 47 -9.61 21.20 -2.24
N LEU A 48 -9.03 20.59 -3.29
CA LEU A 48 -8.19 21.31 -4.26
C LEU A 48 -8.96 22.48 -4.91
N LYS A 49 -10.20 22.25 -5.35
CA LYS A 49 -11.05 23.27 -5.95
C LYS A 49 -11.45 24.40 -5.00
N LYS A 50 -11.45 24.16 -3.69
CA LYS A 50 -11.66 25.16 -2.65
C LYS A 50 -10.39 25.97 -2.33
N GLY A 51 -9.27 25.70 -2.99
CA GLY A 51 -8.00 26.39 -2.79
C GLY A 51 -7.06 25.73 -1.78
N GLY A 52 -7.40 24.55 -1.27
CA GLY A 52 -6.48 23.74 -0.46
C GLY A 52 -5.31 23.22 -1.31
N ASN A 53 -4.17 23.00 -0.67
CA ASN A 53 -2.99 22.43 -1.32
C ASN A 53 -3.05 20.88 -1.39
N ALA A 54 -2.00 20.25 -1.94
CA ALA A 54 -1.95 18.80 -2.08
C ALA A 54 -2.03 18.06 -0.73
N ILE A 55 -1.55 18.66 0.34
CA ILE A 55 -1.58 18.08 1.69
C ILE A 55 -3.00 18.11 2.26
N ASP A 56 -3.71 19.22 2.13
CA ASP A 56 -5.11 19.36 2.54
C ASP A 56 -5.97 18.32 1.81
N ALA A 57 -5.79 18.20 0.49
CA ALA A 57 -6.51 17.22 -0.33
C ALA A 57 -6.14 15.78 0.01
N ALA A 58 -4.87 15.51 0.35
CA ALA A 58 -4.42 14.20 0.79
C ALA A 58 -5.09 13.77 2.09
N VAL A 59 -5.20 14.67 3.07
CA VAL A 59 -5.89 14.36 4.33
C VAL A 59 -7.39 14.18 4.11
N ALA A 60 -8.03 14.99 3.27
CA ALA A 60 -9.44 14.81 2.93
C ALA A 60 -9.69 13.45 2.23
N THR A 61 -8.80 13.06 1.31
CA THR A 61 -8.83 11.75 0.63
C THR A 61 -8.67 10.61 1.63
N ALA A 62 -7.70 10.70 2.56
CA ALA A 62 -7.47 9.72 3.61
C ALA A 62 -8.70 9.58 4.52
N MET A 63 -9.31 10.69 4.95
CA MET A 63 -10.54 10.68 5.76
C MET A 63 -11.72 10.08 5.01
N ALA A 64 -11.88 10.38 3.72
CA ALA A 64 -12.92 9.77 2.89
C ALA A 64 -12.72 8.25 2.72
N LEU A 65 -11.46 7.78 2.56
CA LEU A 65 -11.13 6.36 2.53
C LEU A 65 -11.49 5.64 3.84
N ASN A 66 -11.36 6.29 5.00
CA ASN A 66 -11.83 5.71 6.26
C ASN A 66 -13.35 5.41 6.24
N VAL A 67 -14.12 6.18 5.46
CA VAL A 67 -15.56 5.99 5.30
C VAL A 67 -15.88 4.95 4.24
N VAL A 68 -15.27 5.05 3.04
CA VAL A 68 -15.65 4.25 1.87
C VAL A 68 -14.86 2.93 1.73
N GLU A 69 -13.71 2.81 2.39
CA GLU A 69 -12.92 1.57 2.53
C GLU A 69 -12.62 1.24 4.00
N PRO A 70 -13.63 1.18 4.89
CA PRO A 70 -13.43 0.94 6.33
C PRO A 70 -12.81 -0.43 6.63
N ASN A 71 -12.83 -1.32 5.64
CA ASN A 71 -12.18 -2.63 5.67
C ASN A 71 -10.68 -2.59 5.40
N ALA A 72 -10.12 -1.48 4.94
CA ALA A 72 -8.73 -1.44 4.44
C ALA A 72 -7.85 -0.39 5.13
N SER A 73 -8.41 0.73 5.54
CA SER A 73 -7.71 1.81 6.23
C SER A 73 -8.64 2.53 7.19
N GLY A 74 -8.09 3.21 8.19
CA GLY A 74 -8.92 3.91 9.14
C GLY A 74 -8.14 4.60 10.26
N ILE A 75 -8.88 5.36 11.08
CA ILE A 75 -8.34 6.12 12.22
C ILE A 75 -7.68 5.21 13.27
N GLY A 76 -8.09 3.92 13.33
CA GLY A 76 -7.50 2.91 14.20
C GLY A 76 -6.27 2.22 13.61
N GLY A 77 -5.68 2.76 12.53
CA GLY A 77 -4.52 2.24 11.82
C GLY A 77 -3.34 3.19 11.77
N GLY A 78 -2.52 3.06 10.71
CA GLY A 78 -1.35 3.89 10.46
C GLY A 78 -0.98 3.98 8.99
N GLY A 79 0.28 4.33 8.71
CA GLY A 79 0.74 4.45 7.33
C GLY A 79 1.98 5.32 7.16
N PHE A 80 2.20 5.69 5.89
CA PHE A 80 3.29 6.56 5.46
C PHE A 80 2.79 7.55 4.39
N MET A 81 3.35 8.77 4.41
CA MET A 81 3.09 9.81 3.42
C MET A 81 4.41 10.39 2.94
N THR A 82 4.66 10.32 1.63
CA THR A 82 5.79 10.97 0.97
C THR A 82 5.29 12.26 0.32
N ILE A 83 5.91 13.39 0.66
CA ILE A 83 5.52 14.73 0.19
C ILE A 83 6.70 15.35 -0.55
N ARG A 84 6.47 15.88 -1.77
CA ARG A 84 7.41 16.75 -2.47
C ARG A 84 6.85 18.16 -2.55
N PHE A 85 7.62 19.12 -2.07
CA PHE A 85 7.27 20.54 -2.15
C PHE A 85 7.77 21.14 -3.47
N ALA A 86 6.87 21.68 -4.27
CA ALA A 86 7.21 22.26 -5.57
C ALA A 86 8.20 23.42 -5.46
N LYS A 87 8.02 24.28 -4.45
CA LYS A 87 8.81 25.50 -4.23
C LYS A 87 10.28 25.20 -3.92
N THR A 88 10.57 24.17 -3.15
CA THR A 88 11.93 23.86 -2.65
C THR A 88 12.54 22.63 -3.34
N GLY A 89 11.73 21.78 -3.96
CA GLY A 89 12.13 20.46 -4.44
C GLY A 89 12.36 19.44 -3.33
N GLU A 90 12.23 19.83 -2.06
CA GLU A 90 12.43 18.95 -0.91
C GLU A 90 11.41 17.82 -0.91
N VAL A 91 11.87 16.61 -0.55
CA VAL A 91 11.02 15.44 -0.31
C VAL A 91 11.17 14.99 1.13
N VAL A 92 10.02 14.86 1.81
CA VAL A 92 9.94 14.37 3.20
C VAL A 92 9.02 13.16 3.28
N VAL A 93 9.22 12.32 4.30
CA VAL A 93 8.34 11.20 4.62
C VAL A 93 7.79 11.38 6.02
N LEU A 94 6.46 11.34 6.15
CA LEU A 94 5.79 11.22 7.44
C LEU A 94 5.58 9.74 7.73
N ASP A 95 6.16 9.27 8.84
CA ASP A 95 6.06 7.90 9.34
C ASP A 95 5.11 7.90 10.55
N TYR A 96 3.88 7.51 10.30
CA TYR A 96 2.85 7.30 11.32
C TYR A 96 2.44 5.83 11.41
N ARG A 97 3.42 4.92 11.13
CA ARG A 97 3.29 3.48 11.33
C ARG A 97 2.97 3.18 12.79
N GLU A 98 2.12 2.19 13.02
CA GLU A 98 1.79 1.70 14.35
C GLU A 98 3.03 1.28 15.12
N THR A 99 2.93 1.29 16.45
CA THR A 99 3.97 0.72 17.33
C THR A 99 3.40 -0.41 18.17
N ALA A 100 4.25 -1.34 18.55
CA ALA A 100 3.88 -2.36 19.52
C ALA A 100 3.53 -1.72 20.88
N PRO A 101 2.45 -2.14 21.56
CA PRO A 101 2.13 -1.67 22.91
C PRO A 101 3.21 -2.07 23.92
N GLY A 102 3.25 -1.41 25.07
CA GLY A 102 4.22 -1.65 26.13
C GLY A 102 4.22 -3.07 26.70
N SER A 103 3.15 -3.82 26.47
CA SER A 103 3.01 -5.23 26.86
C SER A 103 3.63 -6.23 25.87
N ALA A 104 4.13 -5.78 24.72
CA ALA A 104 4.70 -6.67 23.71
C ALA A 104 6.01 -7.30 24.16
N THR A 105 6.19 -8.60 23.87
CA THR A 105 7.42 -9.36 24.12
C THR A 105 7.86 -10.08 22.85
N LYS A 106 9.16 -10.39 22.73
CA LYS A 106 9.71 -11.05 21.52
C LYS A 106 9.05 -12.39 21.19
N ASP A 107 8.57 -13.09 22.20
CA ASP A 107 7.94 -14.41 22.12
C ASP A 107 6.41 -14.38 22.05
N LEU A 108 5.79 -13.19 21.99
CA LEU A 108 4.33 -13.00 22.03
C LEU A 108 3.58 -13.92 21.03
N PHE A 109 4.14 -14.14 19.86
CA PHE A 109 3.52 -14.93 18.77
C PHE A 109 4.22 -16.26 18.49
N SER A 110 5.19 -16.69 19.34
CA SER A 110 6.02 -17.87 19.05
C SER A 110 5.38 -19.20 19.47
N SER A 111 4.42 -19.19 20.39
CA SER A 111 3.80 -20.41 20.94
C SER A 111 2.80 -21.04 19.98
N GLU A 112 2.61 -22.37 20.07
CA GLU A 112 1.57 -23.07 19.29
C GLU A 112 0.16 -22.55 19.61
N LYS A 113 -0.08 -22.14 20.86
CA LYS A 113 -1.34 -21.52 21.26
C LYS A 113 -1.57 -20.20 20.52
N SER A 114 -0.57 -19.33 20.44
CA SER A 114 -0.68 -18.05 19.73
C SER A 114 -0.96 -18.22 18.25
N LYS A 115 -0.39 -19.25 17.61
CA LYS A 115 -0.63 -19.58 16.21
C LYS A 115 -2.04 -20.14 15.99
N THR A 116 -2.48 -21.10 16.81
CA THR A 116 -3.80 -21.74 16.71
C THR A 116 -4.93 -20.74 16.97
N GLU A 117 -4.79 -19.88 17.96
CA GLU A 117 -5.74 -18.83 18.30
C GLU A 117 -5.54 -17.54 17.47
N LYS A 118 -4.59 -17.52 16.53
CA LYS A 118 -4.31 -16.41 15.60
C LYS A 118 -4.07 -15.06 16.30
N TRP A 119 -3.31 -15.06 17.38
CA TRP A 119 -3.11 -13.86 18.21
C TRP A 119 -2.50 -12.67 17.47
N SER A 120 -1.75 -12.90 16.40
CA SER A 120 -1.18 -11.83 15.58
C SER A 120 -2.18 -11.21 14.60
N ILE A 121 -3.26 -11.94 14.23
CA ILE A 121 -4.15 -11.61 13.12
C ILE A 121 -5.50 -11.05 13.60
N GLN A 122 -5.98 -11.48 14.79
CA GLN A 122 -7.30 -11.11 15.29
C GLN A 122 -7.34 -10.90 16.79
N GLY A 123 -8.31 -10.09 17.25
CA GLY A 123 -8.48 -9.75 18.66
C GLY A 123 -7.47 -8.71 19.15
N GLY A 124 -7.53 -8.43 20.46
CA GLY A 124 -6.79 -7.30 21.05
C GLY A 124 -5.27 -7.44 21.03
N LYS A 125 -4.73 -8.67 20.95
CA LYS A 125 -3.27 -8.89 20.90
C LYS A 125 -2.65 -8.53 19.56
N SER A 126 -3.44 -8.50 18.50
CA SER A 126 -2.99 -8.12 17.15
C SER A 126 -2.94 -6.60 16.95
N VAL A 127 -3.50 -5.82 17.88
CA VAL A 127 -3.63 -4.37 17.70
C VAL A 127 -2.33 -3.65 18.05
N GLY A 128 -1.73 -2.99 17.06
CA GLY A 128 -0.68 -2.00 17.25
C GLY A 128 -1.26 -0.64 17.68
N VAL A 129 -0.46 0.18 18.36
CA VAL A 129 -0.86 1.53 18.79
C VAL A 129 -1.08 2.41 17.56
N PRO A 130 -2.29 2.94 17.31
CA PRO A 130 -2.62 3.64 16.08
C PRO A 130 -1.89 4.98 15.92
N GLY A 131 -1.36 5.22 14.71
CA GLY A 131 -0.64 6.45 14.38
C GLY A 131 -1.34 7.34 13.35
N TRP A 132 -2.39 6.83 12.67
CA TRP A 132 -3.00 7.52 11.54
C TRP A 132 -3.43 8.95 11.86
N LEU A 133 -4.15 9.16 12.98
CA LEU A 133 -4.70 10.47 13.31
C LEU A 133 -3.61 11.52 13.52
N ILE A 134 -2.56 11.21 14.30
CA ILE A 134 -1.48 12.18 14.53
C ILE A 134 -0.68 12.44 13.25
N GLY A 135 -0.59 11.45 12.35
CA GLY A 135 0.00 11.61 11.03
C GLY A 135 -0.76 12.63 10.18
N MET A 136 -2.08 12.50 10.08
CA MET A 136 -2.94 13.42 9.32
C MET A 136 -2.98 14.81 9.96
N TRP A 137 -3.09 14.87 11.29
CA TRP A 137 -3.07 16.13 12.03
C TRP A 137 -1.77 16.91 11.81
N THR A 138 -0.63 16.23 11.99
CA THR A 138 0.69 16.86 11.82
C THR A 138 0.95 17.26 10.36
N ALA A 139 0.47 16.50 9.38
CA ALA A 139 0.55 16.87 7.98
C ALA A 139 -0.14 18.22 7.72
N LEU A 140 -1.38 18.38 8.20
CA LEU A 140 -2.13 19.63 8.09
C LEU A 140 -1.46 20.78 8.85
N GLU A 141 -1.11 20.57 10.13
CA GLU A 141 -0.54 21.60 10.98
C GLU A 141 0.77 22.17 10.42
N LYS A 142 1.62 21.31 9.85
CA LYS A 142 2.94 21.73 9.35
C LYS A 142 2.93 22.20 7.90
N TYR A 143 2.08 21.63 7.06
CA TYR A 143 2.20 21.77 5.61
C TYR A 143 0.86 22.07 4.91
N GLY A 144 -0.27 21.94 5.60
CA GLY A 144 -1.59 22.30 5.10
C GLY A 144 -1.85 23.81 5.11
N THR A 145 -2.94 24.21 4.49
CA THR A 145 -3.44 25.59 4.44
C THR A 145 -4.84 25.73 5.02
N LEU A 146 -5.54 24.60 5.21
CA LEU A 146 -6.89 24.53 5.75
C LEU A 146 -6.90 23.84 7.12
N SER A 147 -7.92 24.11 7.92
CA SER A 147 -8.13 23.47 9.21
C SER A 147 -8.59 22.00 9.03
N PHE A 148 -8.36 21.17 10.05
CA PHE A 148 -8.88 19.81 10.07
C PHE A 148 -10.40 19.75 9.87
N GLY A 149 -11.14 20.70 10.45
CA GLY A 149 -12.60 20.79 10.30
C GLY A 149 -13.04 21.04 8.85
N GLU A 150 -12.30 21.87 8.10
CA GLU A 150 -12.59 22.15 6.69
C GLU A 150 -12.31 20.94 5.80
N VAL A 151 -11.15 20.29 5.98
CA VAL A 151 -10.79 19.09 5.17
C VAL A 151 -11.61 17.86 5.53
N ALA A 152 -12.18 17.79 6.74
CA ALA A 152 -13.03 16.70 7.18
C ALA A 152 -14.44 16.71 6.56
N GLN A 153 -14.92 17.85 6.05
CA GLN A 153 -16.32 18.01 5.61
C GLN A 153 -16.76 16.97 4.55
N PRO A 154 -15.99 16.66 3.49
CA PRO A 154 -16.41 15.64 2.53
C PRO A 154 -16.59 14.26 3.18
N ALA A 155 -15.69 13.85 4.06
CA ALA A 155 -15.75 12.57 4.75
C ALA A 155 -16.93 12.52 5.75
N ILE A 156 -17.19 13.61 6.46
CA ILE A 156 -18.34 13.73 7.38
C ILE A 156 -19.66 13.55 6.63
N ARG A 157 -19.83 14.24 5.49
CA ARG A 157 -21.02 14.09 4.64
C ARG A 157 -21.18 12.65 4.14
N LEU A 158 -20.11 12.04 3.62
CA LEU A 158 -20.13 10.64 3.18
C LEU A 158 -20.53 9.68 4.29
N ALA A 159 -20.07 9.89 5.52
CA ALA A 159 -20.39 9.05 6.65
C ALA A 159 -21.86 9.20 7.11
N GLU A 160 -22.44 10.39 7.01
CA GLU A 160 -23.83 10.67 7.41
C GLU A 160 -24.85 10.31 6.34
N GLU A 161 -24.60 10.74 5.09
CA GLU A 161 -25.50 10.46 3.97
C GLU A 161 -25.40 9.01 3.54
N GLY A 162 -24.18 8.42 3.67
CA GLY A 162 -23.87 7.06 3.28
C GLY A 162 -23.60 6.92 1.77
N PHE A 163 -23.26 5.72 1.37
CA PHE A 163 -23.00 5.35 -0.02
C PHE A 163 -23.45 3.91 -0.27
N PRO A 164 -23.76 3.53 -1.53
CA PRO A 164 -24.19 2.17 -1.84
C PRO A 164 -23.02 1.17 -1.70
N VAL A 165 -23.27 0.07 -0.99
CA VAL A 165 -22.30 -1.04 -0.85
C VAL A 165 -22.02 -1.66 -2.21
N HIS A 166 -20.76 -1.65 -2.63
CA HIS A 166 -20.32 -2.29 -3.86
C HIS A 166 -20.29 -3.84 -3.70
N PRO A 167 -20.50 -4.65 -4.78
CA PRO A 167 -20.41 -6.11 -4.73
C PRO A 167 -19.12 -6.64 -4.09
N MET A 168 -17.98 -6.06 -4.41
CA MET A 168 -16.69 -6.42 -3.81
C MET A 168 -16.69 -6.20 -2.30
N GLN A 169 -17.23 -5.08 -1.83
CA GLN A 169 -17.32 -4.74 -0.41
C GLN A 169 -18.27 -5.67 0.33
N ASN A 170 -19.43 -6.01 -0.26
CA ASN A 170 -20.33 -7.03 0.27
C ASN A 170 -19.63 -8.39 0.40
N GLY A 171 -18.83 -8.81 -0.62
CA GLY A 171 -18.01 -10.02 -0.57
C GLY A 171 -17.05 -10.00 0.62
N ILE A 172 -16.28 -8.90 0.79
CA ILE A 172 -15.34 -8.75 1.91
C ILE A 172 -16.06 -8.81 3.27
N ILE A 173 -17.24 -8.17 3.42
CA ILE A 173 -18.01 -8.24 4.66
C ILE A 173 -18.44 -9.68 4.96
N LYS A 174 -18.87 -10.43 3.93
CA LYS A 174 -19.25 -11.86 4.08
C LYS A 174 -18.06 -12.74 4.46
N ASP A 175 -16.92 -12.55 3.82
CA ASP A 175 -15.70 -13.33 4.07
C ASP A 175 -15.16 -13.12 5.49
N GLU A 176 -15.25 -11.88 6.01
CA GLU A 176 -14.75 -11.51 7.34
C GLU A 176 -15.84 -11.52 8.43
N PHE A 177 -17.05 -11.94 8.12
CA PHE A 177 -18.21 -11.89 9.02
C PHE A 177 -17.95 -12.55 10.38
N ALA A 178 -17.39 -13.76 10.39
CA ALA A 178 -17.10 -14.48 11.63
C ALA A 178 -16.17 -13.69 12.57
N LYS A 179 -15.12 -13.06 12.00
CA LYS A 179 -14.18 -12.22 12.76
C LYS A 179 -14.84 -10.94 13.30
N LEU A 180 -15.72 -10.32 12.51
CA LEU A 180 -16.42 -9.10 12.92
C LEU A 180 -17.34 -9.33 14.12
N VAL A 181 -18.11 -10.43 14.15
CA VAL A 181 -19.07 -10.71 15.23
C VAL A 181 -18.43 -11.38 16.45
N GLU A 182 -17.16 -11.81 16.36
CA GLU A 182 -16.45 -12.41 17.50
C GLU A 182 -16.12 -11.39 18.59
N TYR A 183 -15.75 -10.17 18.19
CA TYR A 183 -15.24 -9.14 19.12
C TYR A 183 -16.19 -7.98 19.35
N THR A 184 -17.26 -7.87 18.55
CA THR A 184 -18.19 -6.74 18.60
C THR A 184 -19.63 -7.24 18.50
N ASP A 185 -20.53 -6.67 19.29
CA ASP A 185 -21.97 -6.91 19.19
C ASP A 185 -22.46 -6.61 17.76
N PRO A 186 -23.06 -7.58 17.06
CA PRO A 186 -23.53 -7.41 15.68
C PRO A 186 -24.43 -6.20 15.47
N ASP A 187 -25.29 -5.86 16.45
CA ASP A 187 -26.20 -4.72 16.36
C ASP A 187 -25.50 -3.35 16.42
N ARG A 188 -24.21 -3.35 16.75
CA ARG A 188 -23.36 -2.15 16.82
C ARG A 188 -22.42 -1.98 15.62
N LEU A 189 -22.41 -2.94 14.68
CA LEU A 189 -21.59 -2.91 13.48
C LEU A 189 -22.37 -2.28 12.31
N PRO A 190 -21.91 -1.16 11.73
CA PRO A 190 -22.61 -0.52 10.61
C PRO A 190 -22.58 -1.35 9.33
N PHE A 191 -21.77 -2.40 9.28
CA PHE A 191 -21.59 -3.32 8.15
C PHE A 191 -22.64 -4.43 8.13
N LEU A 192 -23.51 -4.50 9.14
CA LEU A 192 -24.54 -5.52 9.29
C LEU A 192 -25.92 -4.88 9.36
N GLU A 193 -26.93 -5.59 8.87
CA GLU A 193 -28.36 -5.27 9.00
C GLU A 193 -29.07 -6.48 9.56
N ASN A 194 -29.75 -6.35 10.72
CA ASN A 194 -30.38 -7.47 11.42
C ASN A 194 -29.41 -8.65 11.70
N GLY A 195 -28.17 -8.34 12.08
CA GLY A 195 -27.13 -9.33 12.37
C GLY A 195 -26.52 -10.04 11.14
N LEU A 196 -26.86 -9.64 9.91
CA LEU A 196 -26.35 -10.22 8.65
C LEU A 196 -25.54 -9.19 7.85
N PRO A 197 -24.58 -9.64 7.03
CA PRO A 197 -23.79 -8.76 6.15
C PRO A 197 -24.67 -7.86 5.28
N LEU A 198 -24.36 -6.56 5.26
CA LEU A 198 -25.10 -5.57 4.51
C LEU A 198 -25.05 -5.90 3.00
N GLU A 199 -26.22 -6.06 2.38
CA GLU A 199 -26.34 -6.46 0.98
C GLU A 199 -25.84 -5.38 0.02
N GLN A 200 -25.38 -5.81 -1.18
CA GLN A 200 -24.97 -4.89 -2.24
C GLN A 200 -26.09 -3.90 -2.59
N GLY A 201 -25.73 -2.66 -2.84
CA GLY A 201 -26.67 -1.58 -3.17
C GLY A 201 -27.37 -0.95 -1.96
N LYS A 202 -27.34 -1.58 -0.78
CA LYS A 202 -27.78 -0.95 0.48
C LYS A 202 -26.87 0.23 0.81
N ILE A 203 -27.42 1.22 1.50
CA ILE A 203 -26.65 2.42 1.90
C ILE A 203 -25.94 2.15 3.21
N LEU A 204 -24.60 2.14 3.16
CA LEU A 204 -23.77 2.09 4.36
C LEU A 204 -23.63 3.50 4.95
N LYS A 205 -24.15 3.69 6.17
CA LYS A 205 -24.01 4.92 6.95
C LYS A 205 -23.15 4.69 8.18
N GLN A 206 -22.31 5.67 8.53
CA GLN A 206 -21.39 5.59 9.67
C GLN A 206 -21.48 6.85 10.55
N PRO A 207 -22.67 7.11 11.17
CA PRO A 207 -22.89 8.36 11.92
C PRO A 207 -21.97 8.51 13.15
N ALA A 208 -21.54 7.40 13.77
CA ALA A 208 -20.58 7.44 14.87
C ALA A 208 -19.21 7.92 14.41
N LEU A 209 -18.73 7.50 13.22
CA LEU A 209 -17.48 7.99 12.64
C LEU A 209 -17.57 9.49 12.29
N ALA A 210 -18.70 9.94 11.74
CA ALA A 210 -18.93 11.37 11.48
C ALA A 210 -18.83 12.23 12.76
N LYS A 211 -19.45 11.76 13.86
CA LYS A 211 -19.33 12.40 15.18
C LYS A 211 -17.88 12.44 15.68
N THR A 212 -17.13 11.37 15.47
CA THR A 212 -15.71 11.28 15.84
C THR A 212 -14.89 12.31 15.07
N PHE A 213 -15.08 12.46 13.77
CA PHE A 213 -14.39 13.48 12.98
C PHE A 213 -14.72 14.90 13.46
N ARG A 214 -15.99 15.20 13.81
CA ARG A 214 -16.36 16.50 14.39
C ARG A 214 -15.73 16.73 15.75
N LEU A 215 -15.69 15.72 16.60
CA LEU A 215 -15.07 15.80 17.92
C LEU A 215 -13.56 16.10 17.81
N ILE A 216 -12.87 15.45 16.87
CA ILE A 216 -11.45 15.71 16.61
C ILE A 216 -11.26 17.13 16.03
N ALA A 217 -12.12 17.56 15.12
CA ALA A 217 -12.07 18.91 14.56
C ALA A 217 -12.24 20.01 15.63
N GLU A 218 -13.10 19.77 16.62
CA GLU A 218 -13.39 20.71 17.73
C GLU A 218 -12.31 20.71 18.81
N LYS A 219 -11.80 19.53 19.20
CA LYS A 219 -10.99 19.35 20.42
C LYS A 219 -9.55 18.89 20.15
N GLY A 220 -9.17 18.67 18.90
CA GLY A 220 -7.84 18.21 18.51
C GLY A 220 -7.61 16.71 18.72
N PRO A 221 -6.39 16.24 18.39
CA PRO A 221 -6.04 14.82 18.44
C PRO A 221 -5.94 14.26 19.88
N GLU A 222 -5.88 15.10 20.88
CA GLU A 222 -5.79 14.72 22.30
C GLU A 222 -7.00 13.88 22.75
N VAL A 223 -8.16 14.04 22.09
CA VAL A 223 -9.33 13.21 22.39
C VAL A 223 -9.07 11.71 22.12
N PHE A 224 -8.15 11.42 21.19
CA PHE A 224 -7.73 10.05 20.85
C PHE A 224 -6.53 9.61 21.70
N TYR A 225 -5.49 10.44 21.82
CA TYR A 225 -4.24 10.01 22.46
C TYR A 225 -4.23 10.16 23.98
N GLY A 226 -5.23 10.74 24.57
CA GLY A 226 -5.29 10.94 26.03
C GLY A 226 -6.70 11.14 26.60
N GLY A 227 -7.69 11.21 25.73
CA GLY A 227 -9.08 11.50 26.06
C GLY A 227 -10.03 10.32 25.83
N PRO A 228 -11.34 10.60 25.74
CA PRO A 228 -12.40 9.60 25.78
C PRO A 228 -12.37 8.61 24.61
N VAL A 229 -11.88 9.02 23.42
CA VAL A 229 -11.71 8.10 22.28
C VAL A 229 -10.63 7.07 22.60
N GLY A 230 -9.50 7.52 23.17
CA GLY A 230 -8.40 6.64 23.58
C GLY A 230 -8.81 5.67 24.70
N GLU A 231 -9.58 6.14 25.67
CA GLU A 231 -10.15 5.27 26.72
C GLU A 231 -11.02 4.16 26.11
N ALA A 232 -11.85 4.49 25.13
CA ALA A 232 -12.69 3.52 24.44
C ALA A 232 -11.86 2.53 23.58
N VAL A 233 -10.78 2.99 22.92
CA VAL A 233 -9.83 2.12 22.21
C VAL A 233 -9.20 1.12 23.18
N VAL A 234 -8.65 1.58 24.31
CA VAL A 234 -8.03 0.72 25.34
C VAL A 234 -9.04 -0.30 25.88
N ALA A 235 -10.28 0.14 26.15
CA ALA A 235 -11.34 -0.75 26.64
C ALA A 235 -11.69 -1.83 25.59
N ALA A 236 -11.82 -1.47 24.31
CA ALA A 236 -12.12 -2.40 23.23
C ALA A 236 -11.00 -3.43 23.04
N VAL A 237 -9.75 -2.99 22.99
CA VAL A 237 -8.55 -3.85 22.87
C VAL A 237 -8.49 -4.85 24.02
N ASN A 238 -8.66 -4.40 25.26
CA ASN A 238 -8.52 -5.25 26.44
C ASN A 238 -9.70 -6.21 26.58
N LYS A 239 -10.92 -5.79 26.23
CA LYS A 239 -12.09 -6.68 26.13
C LYS A 239 -11.87 -7.81 25.13
N ALA A 240 -11.14 -7.54 24.03
CA ALA A 240 -10.78 -8.53 23.00
C ALA A 240 -9.49 -9.31 23.33
N GLY A 241 -9.05 -9.34 24.60
CA GLY A 241 -7.90 -10.13 25.07
C GLY A 241 -6.52 -9.50 24.87
N GLY A 242 -6.46 -8.21 24.54
CA GLY A 242 -5.21 -7.43 24.49
C GLY A 242 -4.76 -6.90 25.85
N ALA A 243 -3.69 -6.11 25.84
CA ALA A 243 -3.13 -5.49 27.06
C ALA A 243 -2.56 -4.09 26.76
N MET A 244 -3.29 -3.30 25.98
CA MET A 244 -2.95 -1.91 25.68
C MET A 244 -3.32 -1.00 26.84
N THR A 245 -2.55 0.05 27.07
CA THR A 245 -2.80 1.06 28.10
C THR A 245 -3.01 2.44 27.48
N LEU A 246 -3.63 3.35 28.22
CA LEU A 246 -3.75 4.75 27.78
C LEU A 246 -2.36 5.41 27.66
N SER A 247 -1.37 4.93 28.41
CA SER A 247 0.02 5.38 28.31
C SER A 247 0.64 5.05 26.95
N ASP A 248 0.29 3.90 26.34
CA ASP A 248 0.77 3.53 25.01
C ASP A 248 0.30 4.54 23.97
N LEU A 249 -0.97 4.95 24.04
CA LEU A 249 -1.53 6.00 23.17
C LEU A 249 -0.86 7.36 23.44
N LYS A 250 -0.78 7.80 24.69
CA LYS A 250 -0.17 9.09 25.07
C LYS A 250 1.30 9.21 24.65
N ASN A 251 2.03 8.10 24.66
CA ASN A 251 3.44 8.06 24.32
C ASN A 251 3.71 7.85 22.83
N TYR A 252 2.69 7.58 22.02
CA TYR A 252 2.89 7.43 20.59
C TYR A 252 3.44 8.73 19.96
N ARG A 253 4.42 8.59 19.07
CA ARG A 253 5.02 9.70 18.29
C ARG A 253 5.19 9.26 16.85
N MET A 254 4.68 10.08 15.93
CA MET A 254 5.04 9.96 14.53
C MET A 254 6.44 10.55 14.27
N GLU A 255 7.07 10.18 13.18
CA GLU A 255 8.37 10.69 12.80
C GLU A 255 8.36 11.36 11.42
N VAL A 256 9.16 12.41 11.26
CA VAL A 256 9.48 13.00 9.96
C VAL A 256 10.83 12.45 9.53
N ARG A 257 10.85 11.69 8.42
CA ARG A 257 12.05 10.99 7.94
C ARG A 257 12.54 11.56 6.62
N LYS A 258 13.83 11.41 6.35
CA LYS A 258 14.37 11.59 5.00
C LYS A 258 13.97 10.38 4.15
N PRO A 259 13.57 10.57 2.87
CA PRO A 259 13.25 9.45 2.00
C PRO A 259 14.50 8.59 1.70
N VAL A 260 14.28 7.31 1.39
CA VAL A 260 15.25 6.54 0.61
C VAL A 260 15.31 7.17 -0.78
N HIS A 261 16.50 7.39 -1.28
CA HIS A 261 16.76 7.91 -2.62
C HIS A 261 17.60 6.93 -3.43
N GLY A 262 17.19 6.68 -4.66
CA GLY A 262 17.93 5.91 -5.66
C GLY A 262 17.68 6.44 -7.06
N THR A 263 18.26 5.79 -8.06
CA THR A 263 18.02 6.14 -9.47
C THR A 263 17.71 4.89 -10.29
N TYR A 264 16.95 5.06 -11.38
CA TYR A 264 16.69 4.03 -12.37
C TYR A 264 16.67 4.65 -13.77
N ARG A 265 17.55 4.23 -14.67
CA ARG A 265 17.68 4.83 -16.02
C ARG A 265 17.82 6.35 -16.02
N GLY A 266 18.42 6.92 -14.98
CA GLY A 266 18.55 8.37 -14.79
C GLY A 266 17.37 9.04 -14.08
N TYR A 267 16.23 8.36 -13.89
CA TYR A 267 15.12 8.88 -13.09
C TYR A 267 15.44 8.76 -11.60
N HIS A 268 15.12 9.79 -10.83
CA HIS A 268 15.31 9.82 -9.38
C HIS A 268 14.08 9.22 -8.68
N ILE A 269 14.30 8.34 -7.72
CA ILE A 269 13.27 7.64 -6.96
C ILE A 269 13.35 8.07 -5.50
N TYR A 270 12.27 8.60 -4.97
CA TYR A 270 12.12 8.94 -3.56
C TYR A 270 10.99 8.10 -2.97
N SER A 271 11.27 7.35 -1.91
CA SER A 271 10.30 6.47 -1.27
C SER A 271 10.56 6.33 0.22
N VAL A 272 9.73 5.56 0.92
CA VAL A 272 9.79 5.44 2.37
C VAL A 272 11.01 4.66 2.85
N PRO A 273 11.67 5.14 3.93
CA PRO A 273 12.71 4.39 4.64
C PRO A 273 12.08 3.37 5.61
N PRO A 274 12.87 2.51 6.29
CA PRO A 274 12.36 1.74 7.42
C PRO A 274 11.75 2.66 8.54
N ALA A 275 10.66 2.23 9.21
CA ALA A 275 10.14 0.85 9.35
C ALA A 275 9.46 0.22 8.11
N SER A 276 9.42 0.86 6.93
CA SER A 276 9.04 0.13 5.72
C SER A 276 10.26 -0.38 4.95
N SER A 277 10.16 -1.59 4.45
CA SER A 277 11.14 -2.16 3.50
C SER A 277 10.90 -1.66 2.07
N GLY A 278 9.72 -1.08 1.80
CA GLY A 278 9.23 -0.85 0.46
C GLY A 278 10.14 0.01 -0.40
N GLY A 279 10.51 1.20 0.07
CA GLY A 279 11.35 2.10 -0.71
C GLY A 279 12.74 1.54 -0.99
N THR A 280 13.39 0.95 0.03
CA THR A 280 14.72 0.34 -0.11
C THR A 280 14.71 -0.77 -1.16
N HIS A 281 13.70 -1.64 -1.13
CA HIS A 281 13.66 -2.79 -2.03
C HIS A 281 13.11 -2.48 -3.42
N ILE A 282 12.33 -1.42 -3.61
CA ILE A 282 12.04 -0.88 -4.95
C ILE A 282 13.35 -0.41 -5.59
N VAL A 283 14.15 0.37 -4.87
CA VAL A 283 15.46 0.85 -5.37
C VAL A 283 16.39 -0.33 -5.66
N GLN A 284 16.50 -1.31 -4.76
CA GLN A 284 17.32 -2.49 -4.95
C GLN A 284 16.88 -3.30 -6.18
N LEU A 285 15.58 -3.57 -6.33
CA LEU A 285 15.02 -4.33 -7.44
C LEU A 285 15.30 -3.63 -8.78
N LEU A 286 15.02 -2.34 -8.86
CA LEU A 286 15.26 -1.54 -10.06
C LEU A 286 16.76 -1.43 -10.38
N ASN A 287 17.63 -1.32 -9.37
CA ASN A 287 19.09 -1.35 -9.57
C ASN A 287 19.57 -2.70 -10.15
N ILE A 288 18.98 -3.83 -9.75
CA ILE A 288 19.29 -5.14 -10.36
C ILE A 288 18.83 -5.16 -11.81
N MET A 289 17.58 -4.74 -12.07
CA MET A 289 16.98 -4.71 -13.41
C MET A 289 17.72 -3.78 -14.38
N GLU A 290 18.34 -2.71 -13.88
CA GLU A 290 19.11 -1.76 -14.70
C GLU A 290 20.31 -2.41 -15.41
N ASN A 291 20.83 -3.55 -14.91
CA ASN A 291 21.91 -4.29 -15.55
C ASN A 291 21.46 -5.11 -16.78
N PHE A 292 20.17 -5.12 -17.10
CA PHE A 292 19.62 -5.86 -18.22
C PHE A 292 18.96 -4.93 -19.24
N PRO A 293 18.98 -5.25 -20.53
CA PRO A 293 18.32 -4.47 -21.58
C PRO A 293 16.81 -4.82 -21.64
N VAL A 294 16.08 -4.49 -20.57
CA VAL A 294 14.66 -4.88 -20.37
C VAL A 294 13.78 -4.48 -21.55
N LYS A 295 13.95 -3.25 -22.06
CA LYS A 295 13.25 -2.76 -23.25
C LYS A 295 13.42 -3.69 -24.45
N ASN A 296 14.64 -4.21 -24.67
CA ASN A 296 14.96 -5.08 -25.81
C ASN A 296 14.42 -6.52 -25.62
N PHE A 297 14.16 -6.94 -24.38
CA PHE A 297 13.52 -8.21 -24.11
C PHE A 297 12.04 -8.23 -24.53
N GLY A 298 11.42 -7.06 -24.56
CA GLY A 298 9.97 -6.89 -24.79
C GLY A 298 9.16 -7.05 -23.51
N HIS A 299 8.06 -6.32 -23.45
CA HIS A 299 7.16 -6.35 -22.31
C HIS A 299 6.56 -7.74 -22.10
N ASN A 300 6.54 -8.22 -20.87
CA ASN A 300 6.05 -9.53 -20.45
C ASN A 300 6.60 -10.73 -21.27
N SER A 301 7.79 -10.59 -21.88
CA SER A 301 8.50 -11.70 -22.51
C SER A 301 9.03 -12.69 -21.47
N ALA A 302 9.22 -13.95 -21.84
CA ALA A 302 9.77 -14.97 -20.95
C ALA A 302 11.11 -14.56 -20.33
N ARG A 303 12.01 -13.94 -21.12
CA ARG A 303 13.31 -13.45 -20.64
C ARG A 303 13.17 -12.30 -19.67
N GLY A 304 12.30 -11.32 -19.96
CA GLY A 304 12.03 -10.19 -19.06
C GLY A 304 11.44 -10.65 -17.74
N LEU A 305 10.43 -11.51 -17.79
CA LEU A 305 9.78 -12.05 -16.60
C LEU A 305 10.71 -12.96 -15.78
N HIS A 306 11.57 -13.76 -16.44
CA HIS A 306 12.57 -14.56 -15.75
C HIS A 306 13.54 -13.70 -14.94
N VAL A 307 14.17 -12.71 -15.57
CA VAL A 307 15.12 -11.82 -14.87
C VAL A 307 14.43 -11.08 -13.73
N MET A 308 13.20 -10.61 -13.93
CA MET A 308 12.41 -9.96 -12.89
C MET A 308 12.14 -10.92 -11.72
N ALA A 309 11.73 -12.16 -11.99
CA ALA A 309 11.49 -13.16 -10.96
C ALA A 309 12.76 -13.50 -10.16
N GLU A 310 13.91 -13.64 -10.83
CA GLU A 310 15.19 -13.88 -10.17
C GLU A 310 15.61 -12.69 -9.28
N ALA A 311 15.42 -11.47 -9.78
CA ALA A 311 15.68 -10.25 -9.00
C ALA A 311 14.78 -10.16 -7.76
N MET A 312 13.47 -10.43 -7.90
CA MET A 312 12.53 -10.49 -6.78
C MET A 312 12.99 -11.49 -5.71
N LYS A 313 13.37 -12.70 -6.08
CA LYS A 313 13.84 -13.72 -5.13
C LYS A 313 14.97 -13.21 -4.26
N MET A 314 15.99 -12.59 -4.86
CA MET A 314 17.15 -12.05 -4.14
C MET A 314 16.77 -10.88 -3.23
N VAL A 315 15.92 -9.99 -3.71
CA VAL A 315 15.42 -8.83 -2.95
C VAL A 315 14.64 -9.28 -1.72
N TYR A 316 13.76 -10.27 -1.86
CA TYR A 316 12.98 -10.78 -0.72
C TYR A 316 13.83 -11.61 0.26
N ALA A 317 14.88 -12.30 -0.21
CA ALA A 317 15.85 -12.92 0.68
C ALA A 317 16.58 -11.89 1.54
N ASP A 318 17.04 -10.78 0.94
CA ASP A 318 17.68 -9.69 1.67
C ASP A 318 16.69 -8.98 2.61
N ARG A 319 15.44 -8.78 2.18
CA ARG A 319 14.37 -8.21 3.02
C ARG A 319 14.21 -9.01 4.31
N GLY A 320 14.06 -10.32 4.19
CA GLY A 320 13.90 -11.22 5.33
C GLY A 320 15.09 -11.15 6.29
N ALA A 321 16.31 -11.03 5.75
CA ALA A 321 17.53 -11.07 6.56
C ALA A 321 17.86 -9.75 7.28
N TYR A 322 17.51 -8.58 6.71
CA TYR A 322 18.09 -7.31 7.16
C TYR A 322 17.07 -6.26 7.61
N MET A 323 15.80 -6.36 7.17
CA MET A 323 14.87 -5.24 7.37
C MET A 323 14.11 -5.32 8.70
N ALA A 324 14.11 -4.19 9.41
CA ALA A 324 13.34 -3.96 10.62
C ALA A 324 13.29 -2.46 10.94
N ASP A 325 12.67 -2.07 12.05
CA ASP A 325 12.66 -0.69 12.55
C ASP A 325 14.08 -0.24 12.92
N THR A 326 14.57 0.82 12.26
CA THR A 326 15.92 1.36 12.47
C THR A 326 16.13 2.04 13.82
N ALA A 327 15.09 2.30 14.58
CA ALA A 327 15.22 2.74 15.97
C ALA A 327 15.74 1.60 16.88
N PHE A 328 15.54 0.34 16.50
CA PHE A 328 15.91 -0.85 17.26
C PHE A 328 17.06 -1.63 16.63
N VAL A 329 17.23 -1.53 15.30
CA VAL A 329 18.16 -2.36 14.53
C VAL A 329 18.94 -1.53 13.53
N LYS A 330 20.24 -1.79 13.40
CA LYS A 330 21.07 -1.19 12.33
C LYS A 330 20.86 -1.94 11.02
N VAL A 331 20.14 -1.34 10.08
CA VAL A 331 19.88 -1.87 8.76
C VAL A 331 20.93 -1.38 7.74
N PRO A 332 21.49 -2.24 6.87
CA PRO A 332 22.51 -1.86 5.88
C PRO A 332 21.90 -1.15 4.66
N LEU A 333 21.26 0.00 4.85
CA LEU A 333 20.50 0.71 3.83
C LEU A 333 21.33 1.14 2.62
N ASP A 334 22.50 1.75 2.84
CA ASP A 334 23.39 2.18 1.74
C ASP A 334 23.82 0.96 0.90
N GLY A 335 24.13 -0.16 1.58
CA GLY A 335 24.53 -1.39 0.91
C GLY A 335 23.41 -2.00 0.08
N LEU A 336 22.20 -2.12 0.65
CA LEU A 336 21.03 -2.66 -0.04
C LEU A 336 20.63 -1.81 -1.27
N ALA A 337 20.75 -0.49 -1.17
CA ALA A 337 20.45 0.44 -2.28
C ALA A 337 21.62 0.67 -3.24
N SER A 338 22.78 0.04 -3.03
CA SER A 338 24.00 0.25 -3.83
C SER A 338 23.88 -0.34 -5.23
N LYS A 339 24.32 0.41 -6.24
CA LYS A 339 24.44 -0.05 -7.64
C LYS A 339 25.47 -1.18 -7.78
N GLU A 340 26.58 -1.11 -7.04
CA GLU A 340 27.64 -2.11 -7.06
C GLU A 340 27.15 -3.44 -6.47
N TYR A 341 26.40 -3.39 -5.37
CA TYR A 341 25.77 -4.58 -4.81
C TYR A 341 24.74 -5.17 -5.77
N ALA A 342 23.90 -4.36 -6.35
CA ALA A 342 22.92 -4.79 -7.35
C ALA A 342 23.57 -5.43 -8.58
N LYS A 343 24.71 -4.88 -9.06
CA LYS A 343 25.51 -5.48 -10.14
C LYS A 343 26.04 -6.87 -9.76
N LYS A 344 26.50 -7.05 -8.52
CA LYS A 344 26.93 -8.36 -8.00
C LYS A 344 25.77 -9.37 -7.95
N LEU A 345 24.58 -8.92 -7.55
CA LEU A 345 23.37 -9.76 -7.55
C LEU A 345 22.95 -10.10 -8.98
N ALA A 346 22.92 -9.12 -9.89
CA ALA A 346 22.58 -9.32 -11.29
C ALA A 346 23.49 -10.35 -11.98
N ALA A 347 24.78 -10.36 -11.64
CA ALA A 347 25.77 -11.30 -12.19
C ALA A 347 25.50 -12.77 -11.78
N LYS A 348 24.68 -13.02 -10.77
CA LYS A 348 24.27 -14.37 -10.36
C LYS A 348 23.10 -14.92 -11.18
N ILE A 349 22.37 -14.08 -11.91
CA ILE A 349 21.21 -14.48 -12.70
C ILE A 349 21.69 -15.24 -13.94
N ASN A 350 21.35 -16.52 -14.01
CA ASN A 350 21.55 -17.34 -15.20
C ASN A 350 20.33 -17.22 -16.11
N LEU A 351 20.48 -16.69 -17.33
CA LEU A 351 19.37 -16.45 -18.26
C LEU A 351 18.65 -17.72 -18.76
N PHE A 352 19.15 -18.91 -18.43
CA PHE A 352 18.66 -20.21 -18.93
C PHE A 352 18.21 -21.16 -17.81
N SER A 353 18.34 -20.78 -16.55
CA SER A 353 17.90 -21.61 -15.42
C SER A 353 17.50 -20.79 -14.21
N ALA A 354 16.38 -21.14 -13.60
CA ALA A 354 15.88 -20.49 -12.39
C ALA A 354 16.64 -20.95 -11.14
N MET A 355 16.99 -20.00 -10.26
CA MET A 355 17.57 -20.32 -8.96
C MET A 355 16.52 -20.98 -8.06
N LYS A 356 16.94 -22.03 -7.33
CA LYS A 356 16.10 -22.77 -6.36
C LYS A 356 16.43 -22.37 -4.91
N GLU A 357 17.71 -22.21 -4.62
CA GLU A 357 18.23 -21.76 -3.31
C GLU A 357 18.71 -20.33 -3.43
N ILE A 358 18.18 -19.47 -2.60
CA ILE A 358 18.45 -18.03 -2.64
C ILE A 358 18.77 -17.57 -1.21
N PRO A 359 19.99 -17.80 -0.73
CA PRO A 359 20.42 -17.20 0.53
C PRO A 359 20.46 -15.69 0.38
N ALA A 360 20.21 -14.98 1.47
CA ALA A 360 20.41 -13.53 1.53
C ALA A 360 21.85 -13.19 1.06
N GLY A 361 21.96 -12.10 0.33
CA GLY A 361 23.24 -11.60 -0.11
C GLY A 361 24.02 -10.94 1.03
N ASP A 362 25.17 -10.35 0.71
CA ASP A 362 25.96 -9.59 1.67
C ASP A 362 26.11 -8.13 1.21
N PRO A 363 25.24 -7.22 1.68
CA PRO A 363 25.30 -5.80 1.38
C PRO A 363 26.35 -5.04 2.21
N LYS A 364 26.94 -5.65 3.26
CA LYS A 364 27.84 -5.00 4.21
C LYS A 364 29.09 -4.39 3.58
N PRO A 365 29.77 -5.02 2.60
CA PRO A 365 30.93 -4.40 1.94
C PRO A 365 30.63 -3.08 1.24
N TYR A 366 29.37 -2.81 0.95
CA TYR A 366 28.87 -1.61 0.26
C TYR A 366 28.24 -0.59 1.22
N GLN A 367 28.29 -0.90 2.53
CA GLN A 367 27.74 -0.06 3.60
C GLN A 367 28.81 0.87 4.16
N LYS A 368 28.45 2.13 4.41
CA LYS A 368 29.37 3.13 4.98
C LYS A 368 29.71 2.88 6.45
N ALA A 369 28.86 2.17 7.20
CA ALA A 369 29.06 1.84 8.60
C ALA A 369 28.88 0.33 8.83
N SER A 370 29.62 -0.25 9.80
CA SER A 370 29.51 -1.68 10.15
C SER A 370 28.12 -2.04 10.72
N VAL A 371 27.57 -3.17 10.23
CA VAL A 371 26.25 -3.67 10.60
C VAL A 371 26.34 -5.17 10.97
N PRO A 372 25.71 -5.63 12.08
CA PRO A 372 25.67 -7.05 12.47
C PRO A 372 24.93 -7.92 11.43
N GLY A 373 25.10 -9.25 11.53
CA GLY A 373 24.28 -10.22 10.76
C GLY A 373 23.04 -10.62 11.53
N TYR A 374 21.93 -10.92 10.82
CA TYR A 374 20.63 -11.21 11.40
C TYR A 374 19.94 -12.43 10.79
N ILE A 375 18.89 -12.93 11.47
CA ILE A 375 18.03 -14.03 11.02
C ILE A 375 16.69 -13.44 10.59
N GLY A 376 16.23 -13.77 9.39
CA GLY A 376 15.04 -13.20 8.76
C GLY A 376 13.70 -13.78 9.22
N GLY A 377 12.62 -13.10 8.87
CA GLY A 377 11.23 -13.49 9.11
C GLY A 377 10.48 -13.91 7.83
N GLU A 378 9.28 -14.47 7.99
CA GLU A 378 8.47 -15.03 6.90
C GLU A 378 7.56 -14.00 6.19
N PRO A 379 7.05 -14.29 4.97
CA PRO A 379 6.17 -13.41 4.21
C PRO A 379 4.72 -13.49 4.65
N GLN A 380 3.99 -12.40 4.39
CA GLN A 380 2.55 -12.33 4.60
C GLN A 380 1.78 -12.46 3.29
N GLU A 381 0.66 -13.19 3.30
CA GLU A 381 -0.10 -13.52 2.08
C GLU A 381 -1.42 -12.74 1.90
N ARG A 382 -1.95 -12.06 2.92
CA ARG A 382 -3.27 -11.42 2.88
C ARG A 382 -3.20 -9.97 2.41
N ILE A 383 -4.31 -9.48 1.81
CA ILE A 383 -4.36 -8.22 1.06
C ILE A 383 -5.37 -7.28 1.72
N SER A 384 -4.92 -6.12 2.15
CA SER A 384 -5.71 -4.95 2.48
C SER A 384 -4.87 -3.71 2.19
N THR A 385 -5.10 -2.57 2.84
CA THR A 385 -4.36 -1.32 2.59
C THR A 385 -5.03 -0.46 1.50
N SER A 386 -4.90 0.85 1.61
CA SER A 386 -5.34 1.82 0.59
C SER A 386 -4.18 2.73 0.23
N HIS A 387 -3.99 2.97 -1.06
CA HIS A 387 -3.04 3.97 -1.56
C HIS A 387 -3.77 5.11 -2.25
N PHE A 388 -3.18 6.31 -2.23
CA PHE A 388 -3.60 7.44 -3.05
C PHE A 388 -2.44 8.37 -3.38
N SER A 389 -2.57 9.03 -4.53
CA SER A 389 -1.65 10.05 -5.04
C SER A 389 -2.40 11.36 -5.27
N VAL A 390 -1.81 12.49 -4.90
CA VAL A 390 -2.41 13.83 -5.03
C VAL A 390 -1.39 14.78 -5.62
N VAL A 391 -1.85 15.64 -6.53
CA VAL A 391 -1.08 16.76 -7.10
C VAL A 391 -1.94 18.01 -7.10
N ASP A 392 -1.41 19.13 -6.63
CA ASP A 392 -2.07 20.42 -6.69
C ASP A 392 -1.62 21.28 -7.89
N SER A 393 -2.28 22.42 -8.09
CA SER A 393 -1.99 23.36 -9.19
C SER A 393 -0.61 24.04 -9.09
N THR A 394 0.03 23.99 -7.93
CA THR A 394 1.40 24.54 -7.73
C THR A 394 2.47 23.49 -7.95
N GLY A 395 2.11 22.22 -8.13
CA GLY A 395 3.00 21.09 -8.36
C GLY A 395 3.53 20.45 -7.09
N ASN A 396 2.92 20.70 -5.91
CA ASN A 396 3.17 19.85 -4.74
C ASN A 396 2.60 18.45 -5.00
N ILE A 397 3.31 17.43 -4.55
CA ILE A 397 2.97 16.03 -4.77
C ILE A 397 2.87 15.31 -3.43
N VAL A 398 1.82 14.53 -3.24
CA VAL A 398 1.67 13.62 -2.11
C VAL A 398 1.40 12.21 -2.64
N ALA A 399 2.17 11.24 -2.15
CA ALA A 399 1.89 9.83 -2.24
C ALA A 399 1.65 9.30 -0.82
N SER A 400 0.54 8.63 -0.56
CA SER A 400 0.24 8.14 0.78
C SER A 400 -0.36 6.74 0.75
N THR A 401 0.13 5.88 1.65
CA THR A 401 -0.38 4.52 1.83
C THR A 401 -0.77 4.35 3.29
N ASN A 402 -2.05 4.02 3.52
CA ASN A 402 -2.66 3.87 4.83
C ASN A 402 -3.23 2.46 4.98
N THR A 403 -3.23 1.94 6.21
CA THR A 403 -3.66 0.56 6.45
C THR A 403 -4.24 0.38 7.85
N ILE A 404 -5.03 -0.67 8.00
CA ILE A 404 -5.31 -1.37 9.25
C ILE A 404 -4.83 -2.84 9.17
N ASN A 405 -3.92 -3.13 8.25
CA ASN A 405 -3.30 -4.38 7.83
C ASN A 405 -4.25 -5.30 7.05
N TYR A 406 -4.94 -6.29 7.64
CA TYR A 406 -5.89 -7.14 6.93
C TYR A 406 -7.28 -6.50 6.81
N PHE A 407 -8.15 -7.11 5.98
CA PHE A 407 -9.52 -6.63 5.88
C PHE A 407 -10.21 -6.63 7.26
N PHE A 408 -10.76 -5.47 7.63
CA PHE A 408 -11.31 -5.17 8.95
C PHE A 408 -10.32 -5.36 10.12
N GLY A 409 -9.02 -5.33 9.85
CA GLY A 409 -7.97 -5.38 10.87
C GLY A 409 -8.14 -6.55 11.83
N SER A 410 -8.00 -6.27 13.11
CA SER A 410 -8.16 -7.22 14.21
C SER A 410 -9.59 -7.79 14.40
N GLY A 411 -10.58 -7.26 13.68
CA GLY A 411 -12.00 -7.51 13.96
C GLY A 411 -12.56 -6.70 15.12
N VAL A 412 -11.72 -5.99 15.86
CA VAL A 412 -12.14 -5.15 16.99
C VAL A 412 -12.64 -3.81 16.48
N PHE A 413 -13.90 -3.50 16.77
CA PHE A 413 -14.54 -2.24 16.44
C PHE A 413 -14.69 -1.37 17.68
N VAL A 414 -14.64 -0.05 17.55
CA VAL A 414 -14.90 0.91 18.64
C VAL A 414 -16.27 1.54 18.41
N PRO A 415 -17.36 0.97 18.95
CA PRO A 415 -18.71 1.24 18.48
C PRO A 415 -19.20 2.68 18.70
N ASP A 416 -18.81 3.31 19.82
CA ASP A 416 -19.24 4.68 20.16
C ASP A 416 -18.58 5.72 19.25
N TYR A 417 -17.47 5.36 18.61
CA TYR A 417 -16.66 6.20 17.75
C TYR A 417 -16.60 5.75 16.29
N GLY A 418 -17.07 4.54 15.96
CA GLY A 418 -17.41 4.11 14.61
C GLY A 418 -16.21 3.71 13.74
N PHE A 419 -15.13 3.13 14.27
CA PHE A 419 -13.97 2.69 13.48
C PHE A 419 -13.40 1.34 13.93
N MET A 420 -12.73 0.67 12.97
CA MET A 420 -12.02 -0.59 13.19
C MET A 420 -10.61 -0.32 13.74
N LEU A 421 -10.08 -1.28 14.51
CA LEU A 421 -8.69 -1.30 14.95
C LEU A 421 -7.86 -2.24 14.07
N ASN A 422 -6.61 -1.84 13.84
CA ASN A 422 -5.64 -2.59 13.05
C ASN A 422 -5.27 -3.95 13.67
N ASP A 423 -4.67 -4.83 12.87
CA ASP A 423 -3.97 -6.03 13.30
C ASP A 423 -2.48 -5.97 12.88
N GLU A 424 -1.88 -4.80 13.05
CA GLU A 424 -0.56 -4.49 12.54
C GLU A 424 0.58 -5.23 13.26
N MET A 425 0.29 -5.82 14.44
CA MET A 425 1.24 -6.67 15.14
C MET A 425 1.59 -7.96 14.36
N ASP A 426 0.76 -8.36 13.36
CA ASP A 426 1.04 -9.49 12.48
C ASP A 426 2.25 -9.24 11.54
N ASP A 427 2.59 -7.99 11.29
CA ASP A 427 3.77 -7.60 10.52
C ASP A 427 5.10 -7.85 11.27
N PHE A 428 5.05 -8.22 12.55
CA PHE A 428 6.21 -8.76 13.26
C PHE A 428 6.45 -10.25 12.91
N SER A 429 7.70 -10.68 13.10
CA SER A 429 8.06 -12.08 12.97
C SER A 429 7.57 -12.90 14.17
N THR A 430 7.05 -14.09 13.93
CA THR A 430 6.75 -15.07 14.98
C THR A 430 8.01 -15.74 15.56
N ASN A 431 9.17 -15.58 14.92
CA ASN A 431 10.45 -16.06 15.41
C ASN A 431 11.07 -15.03 16.36
N PRO A 432 11.23 -15.32 17.66
CA PRO A 432 11.78 -14.37 18.64
C PRO A 432 13.25 -13.99 18.39
N ALA A 433 13.99 -14.76 17.58
CA ALA A 433 15.36 -14.46 17.18
C ALA A 433 15.43 -13.51 15.97
N SER A 434 14.31 -13.20 15.32
CA SER A 434 14.26 -12.30 14.17
C SER A 434 14.58 -10.87 14.58
N VAL A 435 15.24 -10.13 13.69
CA VAL A 435 15.42 -8.67 13.81
C VAL A 435 14.08 -7.94 13.87
N ASN A 436 13.04 -8.52 13.28
CA ASN A 436 11.66 -8.01 13.27
C ASN A 436 10.78 -8.72 14.33
N ALA A 437 11.34 -9.23 15.43
CA ALA A 437 10.53 -9.70 16.56
C ALA A 437 9.88 -8.51 17.28
N PRO A 438 8.67 -8.68 17.88
CA PRO A 438 7.98 -7.60 18.59
C PRO A 438 8.77 -7.17 19.84
N GLU A 439 8.82 -5.86 20.07
CA GLU A 439 9.39 -5.23 21.28
C GLU A 439 8.56 -3.98 21.60
N PRO A 440 8.43 -3.57 22.88
CA PRO A 440 7.65 -2.39 23.26
C PRO A 440 8.07 -1.13 22.48
N GLY A 441 7.11 -0.44 21.85
CA GLY A 441 7.35 0.79 21.09
C GLY A 441 7.97 0.59 19.70
N LYS A 442 8.33 -0.63 19.30
CA LYS A 442 8.89 -0.94 17.98
C LYS A 442 7.80 -0.90 16.91
N ARG A 443 8.15 -0.43 15.71
CA ARG A 443 7.28 -0.47 14.54
C ARG A 443 7.42 -1.80 13.80
N PRO A 444 6.33 -2.49 13.49
CA PRO A 444 6.39 -3.71 12.67
C PRO A 444 6.81 -3.40 11.23
N LEU A 445 7.57 -4.31 10.63
CA LEU A 445 8.13 -4.14 9.29
C LEU A 445 7.02 -4.05 8.21
N SER A 446 6.92 -2.91 7.56
CA SER A 446 5.98 -2.67 6.45
C SER A 446 6.59 -3.00 5.08
N SER A 447 5.71 -3.11 4.06
CA SER A 447 6.06 -3.09 2.63
C SER A 447 5.42 -1.92 1.88
N MET A 448 4.68 -1.06 2.55
CA MET A 448 4.08 0.14 1.95
C MET A 448 5.16 1.03 1.31
N SER A 449 4.88 1.53 0.10
CA SER A 449 5.87 2.17 -0.75
C SER A 449 5.28 3.39 -1.47
N PRO A 450 4.73 4.39 -0.77
CA PRO A 450 4.37 5.64 -1.43
C PRO A 450 5.62 6.29 -2.02
N THR A 451 5.67 6.39 -3.36
CA THR A 451 6.87 6.70 -4.13
C THR A 451 6.62 7.90 -5.05
N ILE A 452 7.62 8.77 -5.17
CA ILE A 452 7.66 9.90 -6.11
C ILE A 452 8.90 9.73 -6.99
N LEU A 453 8.71 9.84 -8.32
CA LEU A 453 9.80 9.85 -9.28
C LEU A 453 9.96 11.23 -9.92
N LEU A 454 11.21 11.62 -10.14
CA LEU A 454 11.57 12.77 -10.95
C LEU A 454 12.31 12.29 -12.21
N ASP A 455 12.18 13.06 -13.31
CA ASP A 455 12.91 12.78 -14.54
C ASP A 455 14.41 13.08 -14.39
N PRO A 456 15.27 12.77 -15.38
CA PRO A 456 16.71 13.07 -15.31
C PRO A 456 17.06 14.56 -15.19
N LYS A 457 16.09 15.46 -15.34
CA LYS A 457 16.24 16.91 -15.12
C LYS A 457 15.63 17.35 -13.77
N GLU A 458 15.34 16.40 -12.89
CA GLU A 458 14.72 16.61 -11.56
C GLU A 458 13.33 17.24 -11.59
N ARG A 459 12.59 17.14 -12.73
CA ARG A 459 11.21 17.58 -12.85
C ARG A 459 10.26 16.44 -12.42
N PRO A 460 9.05 16.73 -11.94
CA PRO A 460 8.05 15.69 -11.65
C PRO A 460 7.84 14.73 -12.82
N TYR A 461 7.90 13.43 -12.57
CA TYR A 461 7.65 12.39 -13.57
C TYR A 461 6.46 11.51 -13.18
N MET A 462 6.42 11.01 -11.94
CA MET A 462 5.37 10.11 -11.51
C MET A 462 5.22 10.13 -9.99
N THR A 463 3.98 9.97 -9.51
CA THR A 463 3.70 9.55 -8.14
C THR A 463 2.92 8.24 -8.19
N ILE A 464 3.27 7.28 -7.33
CA ILE A 464 2.76 5.90 -7.38
C ILE A 464 2.87 5.22 -6.03
N GLY A 465 1.96 4.33 -5.75
CA GLY A 465 2.05 3.34 -4.69
C GLY A 465 0.97 2.28 -4.88
N ALA A 466 0.94 1.33 -3.98
CA ALA A 466 -0.01 0.23 -4.09
C ALA A 466 -0.43 -0.30 -2.72
N ALA A 467 -1.55 -1.03 -2.70
CA ALA A 467 -1.99 -1.92 -1.64
C ALA A 467 -1.64 -3.38 -2.03
N GLY A 468 -1.38 -4.27 -1.06
CA GLY A 468 -1.11 -5.67 -1.39
C GLY A 468 -0.02 -6.37 -0.57
N ALA A 469 0.20 -5.98 0.68
CA ALA A 469 1.22 -6.56 1.57
C ALA A 469 2.61 -6.58 0.91
N THR A 470 3.37 -7.67 0.99
CA THR A 470 4.71 -7.77 0.40
C THR A 470 4.74 -7.54 -1.12
N ARG A 471 3.62 -7.74 -1.82
CA ARG A 471 3.50 -7.56 -3.28
C ARG A 471 3.50 -6.09 -3.73
N ILE A 472 3.35 -5.14 -2.81
CA ILE A 472 3.45 -3.70 -3.08
C ILE A 472 4.78 -3.38 -3.77
N ILE A 473 5.89 -3.94 -3.27
CA ILE A 473 7.24 -3.70 -3.78
C ILE A 473 7.35 -4.10 -5.26
N SER A 474 6.91 -5.31 -5.59
CA SER A 474 6.98 -5.84 -6.96
C SER A 474 5.99 -5.12 -7.89
N ALA A 475 4.79 -4.76 -7.40
CA ALA A 475 3.80 -4.04 -8.21
C ALA A 475 4.32 -2.66 -8.60
N VAL A 476 4.80 -1.86 -7.64
CA VAL A 476 5.34 -0.52 -7.90
C VAL A 476 6.54 -0.60 -8.83
N ALA A 477 7.49 -1.53 -8.61
CA ALA A 477 8.66 -1.66 -9.47
C ALA A 477 8.28 -2.04 -10.92
N GLN A 478 7.33 -2.96 -11.14
CA GLN A 478 6.84 -3.32 -12.48
C GLN A 478 6.18 -2.12 -13.18
N ILE A 479 5.36 -1.34 -12.47
CA ILE A 479 4.72 -0.14 -13.03
C ILE A 479 5.77 0.93 -13.39
N VAL A 480 6.80 1.14 -12.55
CA VAL A 480 7.92 2.03 -12.87
C VAL A 480 8.62 1.58 -14.15
N MET A 481 8.88 0.29 -14.31
CA MET A 481 9.50 -0.25 -15.53
C MET A 481 8.58 -0.10 -16.75
N ASN A 482 7.28 -0.30 -16.60
CA ASN A 482 6.30 -0.12 -17.68
C ASN A 482 6.32 1.32 -18.21
N THR A 483 6.43 2.31 -17.32
CA THR A 483 6.51 3.71 -17.75
C THR A 483 7.90 4.09 -18.28
N VAL A 484 8.98 3.73 -17.57
CA VAL A 484 10.35 4.17 -17.90
C VAL A 484 10.96 3.39 -19.07
N ASP A 485 10.86 2.04 -19.08
CA ASP A 485 11.46 1.21 -20.13
C ASP A 485 10.56 1.06 -21.35
N HIS A 486 9.23 0.98 -21.15
CA HIS A 486 8.28 0.71 -22.23
C HIS A 486 7.47 1.93 -22.68
N GLY A 487 7.57 3.06 -21.97
CA GLY A 487 6.94 4.33 -22.34
C GLY A 487 5.41 4.33 -22.24
N MET A 488 4.85 3.44 -21.40
CA MET A 488 3.41 3.34 -21.19
C MET A 488 2.87 4.54 -20.41
N LYS A 489 1.64 4.93 -20.69
CA LYS A 489 0.90 5.89 -19.88
C LYS A 489 0.49 5.28 -18.54
N MET A 490 -0.03 6.10 -17.61
CA MET A 490 -0.22 5.68 -16.22
C MET A 490 -1.25 4.56 -16.07
N ASP A 491 -2.40 4.69 -16.69
CA ASP A 491 -3.47 3.69 -16.67
C ASP A 491 -3.04 2.39 -17.38
N GLU A 492 -2.42 2.52 -18.57
CA GLU A 492 -1.85 1.39 -19.29
C GLU A 492 -0.81 0.63 -18.46
N ALA A 493 0.11 1.35 -17.83
CA ALA A 493 1.18 0.77 -17.02
C ALA A 493 0.64 0.02 -15.78
N ILE A 494 -0.42 0.56 -15.14
CA ILE A 494 -1.09 -0.05 -13.98
C ILE A 494 -1.87 -1.29 -14.39
N GLU A 495 -2.55 -1.27 -15.56
CA GLU A 495 -3.40 -2.36 -16.02
C GLU A 495 -2.63 -3.57 -16.56
N GLN A 496 -1.31 -3.46 -16.81
CA GLN A 496 -0.50 -4.59 -17.26
C GLN A 496 -0.56 -5.79 -16.31
N LEU A 497 -0.41 -6.97 -16.90
CA LEU A 497 -0.34 -8.22 -16.13
C LEU A 497 0.97 -8.29 -15.35
N ARG A 498 0.88 -8.72 -14.10
CA ARG A 498 1.99 -8.73 -13.13
C ARG A 498 2.40 -10.13 -12.75
N ILE A 499 3.64 -10.23 -12.28
CA ILE A 499 4.18 -11.43 -11.64
C ILE A 499 4.60 -11.10 -10.20
N PHE A 500 4.72 -12.15 -9.41
CA PHE A 500 5.27 -12.12 -8.07
C PHE A 500 6.07 -13.38 -7.79
N ASN A 501 7.28 -13.24 -7.26
CA ASN A 501 8.06 -14.36 -6.77
C ASN A 501 8.67 -14.00 -5.42
N PHE A 502 8.49 -14.87 -4.46
CA PHE A 502 8.95 -14.66 -3.09
C PHE A 502 9.97 -15.73 -2.68
N THR A 503 10.82 -15.38 -1.73
CA THR A 503 11.78 -16.31 -1.10
C THR A 503 11.51 -16.36 0.39
N SER A 504 11.34 -17.56 0.91
CA SER A 504 11.21 -17.82 2.34
C SER A 504 12.19 -18.91 2.78
N GLY A 505 12.85 -18.73 3.92
CA GLY A 505 13.83 -19.68 4.44
C GLY A 505 14.99 -19.99 3.48
N GLY A 506 15.33 -19.06 2.57
CA GLY A 506 16.37 -19.25 1.57
C GLY A 506 15.96 -20.11 0.36
N MET A 507 14.68 -20.47 0.24
CA MET A 507 14.13 -21.27 -0.87
C MET A 507 13.20 -20.43 -1.74
N ALA A 508 13.26 -20.61 -3.07
CA ALA A 508 12.35 -19.96 -4.00
C ALA A 508 10.91 -20.51 -3.84
N GLY A 509 9.96 -19.59 -3.69
CA GLY A 509 8.53 -19.89 -3.82
C GLY A 509 8.11 -20.06 -5.29
N ASN A 510 6.80 -20.30 -5.52
CA ASN A 510 6.24 -20.34 -6.87
C ASN A 510 6.35 -18.96 -7.54
N LEU A 511 6.60 -18.95 -8.85
CA LEU A 511 6.42 -17.76 -9.68
C LEU A 511 4.93 -17.60 -9.97
N ILE A 512 4.30 -16.70 -9.23
CA ILE A 512 2.86 -16.42 -9.36
C ILE A 512 2.68 -15.37 -10.44
N TYR A 513 1.81 -15.65 -11.42
CA TYR A 513 1.54 -14.76 -12.53
C TYR A 513 0.03 -14.53 -12.73
N GLU A 514 -0.36 -13.38 -13.27
CA GLU A 514 -1.74 -13.11 -13.66
C GLU A 514 -2.07 -13.84 -14.96
N LYS A 515 -3.17 -14.59 -14.98
CA LYS A 515 -3.71 -15.24 -16.19
C LYS A 515 -3.95 -14.20 -17.28
N GLY A 516 -3.54 -14.53 -18.50
CA GLY A 516 -3.48 -13.63 -19.65
C GLY A 516 -2.05 -13.43 -20.16
N ILE A 517 -1.02 -13.71 -19.33
CA ILE A 517 0.35 -13.90 -19.84
C ILE A 517 0.35 -15.08 -20.81
N ALA A 518 0.95 -14.91 -22.00
CA ALA A 518 0.91 -15.89 -23.08
C ALA A 518 1.39 -17.27 -22.62
N ALA A 519 0.66 -18.32 -22.96
CA ALA A 519 0.97 -19.70 -22.57
C ALA A 519 2.39 -20.14 -22.99
N GLY A 520 2.86 -19.70 -24.17
CA GLY A 520 4.24 -19.93 -24.60
C GLY A 520 5.30 -19.28 -23.71
N THR A 521 5.02 -18.08 -23.18
CA THR A 521 5.87 -17.41 -22.19
C THR A 521 5.94 -18.23 -20.90
N VAL A 522 4.79 -18.66 -20.37
CA VAL A 522 4.72 -19.48 -19.16
C VAL A 522 5.45 -20.82 -19.36
N GLY A 523 5.23 -21.50 -20.51
CA GLY A 523 5.93 -22.75 -20.83
C GLY A 523 7.45 -22.62 -20.89
N VAL A 524 7.99 -21.49 -21.37
CA VAL A 524 9.43 -21.21 -21.32
C VAL A 524 9.91 -21.03 -19.88
N LEU A 525 9.15 -20.32 -19.03
CA LEU A 525 9.48 -20.13 -17.62
C LEU A 525 9.53 -21.49 -16.88
N ASP A 526 8.58 -22.38 -17.13
CA ASP A 526 8.60 -23.74 -16.58
C ASP A 526 9.81 -24.57 -17.06
N LEU A 527 10.14 -24.49 -18.36
CA LEU A 527 11.30 -25.20 -18.96
C LEU A 527 12.63 -24.78 -18.33
N ILE A 528 12.80 -23.51 -17.97
CA ILE A 528 14.02 -23.03 -17.31
C ILE A 528 14.00 -23.23 -15.79
N GLY A 529 12.96 -23.86 -15.25
CA GLY A 529 12.90 -24.38 -13.88
C GLY A 529 12.14 -23.54 -12.87
N HIS A 530 11.36 -22.53 -13.30
CA HIS A 530 10.38 -21.90 -12.40
C HIS A 530 9.23 -22.89 -12.12
N LYS A 531 8.66 -22.81 -10.92
CA LYS A 531 7.36 -23.42 -10.61
C LYS A 531 6.31 -22.34 -10.78
N THR A 532 5.59 -22.33 -11.90
CA THR A 532 4.62 -21.29 -12.18
C THR A 532 3.24 -21.58 -11.59
N GLU A 533 2.54 -20.55 -11.15
CA GLU A 533 1.17 -20.60 -10.64
C GLU A 533 0.35 -19.45 -11.20
N GLY A 534 -0.66 -19.75 -12.01
CA GLY A 534 -1.54 -18.74 -12.61
C GLY A 534 -2.70 -18.36 -11.70
N ARG A 535 -2.87 -17.07 -11.41
CA ARG A 535 -4.01 -16.51 -10.68
C ARG A 535 -4.82 -15.57 -11.56
N ASP A 536 -6.11 -15.41 -11.28
CA ASP A 536 -6.94 -14.44 -11.98
C ASP A 536 -6.46 -13.01 -11.68
N LYS A 537 -6.67 -12.09 -12.64
CA LYS A 537 -6.38 -10.68 -12.46
C LYS A 537 -7.26 -10.12 -11.34
N SER A 538 -6.68 -9.97 -10.18
CA SER A 538 -7.34 -9.55 -8.94
C SER A 538 -6.38 -8.74 -8.06
N GLY A 539 -6.85 -8.23 -6.94
CA GLY A 539 -6.02 -7.50 -5.98
C GLY A 539 -4.80 -8.28 -5.44
N TYR A 540 -4.65 -9.58 -5.71
CA TYR A 540 -3.54 -10.39 -5.22
C TYR A 540 -2.16 -9.84 -5.58
N HIS A 541 -1.94 -9.38 -6.82
CA HIS A 541 -0.67 -8.80 -7.26
C HIS A 541 -0.51 -7.30 -6.91
N GLY A 542 -1.26 -6.83 -5.94
CA GLY A 542 -1.34 -5.44 -5.54
C GLY A 542 -2.35 -4.64 -6.36
N THR A 543 -2.82 -3.55 -5.79
CA THR A 543 -3.69 -2.57 -6.45
C THR A 543 -3.06 -1.20 -6.35
N ALA A 544 -2.78 -0.58 -7.49
CA ALA A 544 -1.99 0.64 -7.57
C ALA A 544 -2.83 1.86 -7.95
N GLN A 545 -2.41 3.02 -7.48
CA GLN A 545 -2.95 4.33 -7.87
C GLN A 545 -1.78 5.28 -8.10
N GLY A 546 -1.82 6.03 -9.20
CA GLY A 546 -0.72 6.91 -9.53
C GLY A 546 -1.10 8.02 -10.50
N ILE A 547 -0.18 8.95 -10.67
CA ILE A 547 -0.28 10.10 -11.59
C ILE A 547 1.05 10.22 -12.33
N LEU A 548 1.01 10.26 -13.65
CA LEU A 548 2.16 10.49 -14.53
C LEU A 548 2.12 11.92 -15.06
N PHE A 549 3.27 12.57 -15.15
CA PHE A 549 3.38 13.95 -15.61
C PHE A 549 3.92 14.02 -17.04
N ASP A 550 3.28 14.82 -17.88
CA ASP A 550 3.84 15.37 -19.11
C ASP A 550 4.15 16.84 -18.86
N VAL A 551 5.32 17.10 -18.29
CA VAL A 551 5.72 18.45 -17.86
C VAL A 551 5.82 19.40 -19.04
N ASP A 552 6.18 18.90 -20.23
CA ASP A 552 6.34 19.72 -21.42
C ASP A 552 4.98 20.21 -21.98
N LYS A 553 3.91 19.45 -21.73
CA LYS A 553 2.52 19.85 -22.06
C LYS A 553 1.75 20.45 -20.89
N GLY A 554 2.31 20.39 -19.68
CA GLY A 554 1.61 20.79 -18.45
C GLY A 554 0.39 19.90 -18.15
N LEU A 555 0.49 18.60 -18.44
CA LEU A 555 -0.60 17.64 -18.28
C LEU A 555 -0.25 16.58 -17.23
N MET A 556 -1.27 16.10 -16.54
CA MET A 556 -1.23 14.95 -15.63
C MET A 556 -2.15 13.85 -16.17
N TYR A 557 -1.68 12.62 -16.15
CA TYR A 557 -2.41 11.41 -16.54
C TYR A 557 -2.63 10.54 -15.31
N GLY A 558 -3.90 10.37 -14.93
CA GLY A 558 -4.27 9.56 -13.77
C GLY A 558 -4.45 8.10 -14.14
N GLY A 559 -4.01 7.20 -13.26
CA GLY A 559 -4.28 5.78 -13.36
C GLY A 559 -4.69 5.21 -12.01
N ALA A 560 -5.64 4.30 -12.00
CA ALA A 560 -6.05 3.54 -10.84
C ALA A 560 -6.45 2.13 -11.25
N ASP A 561 -6.11 1.16 -10.41
CA ASP A 561 -6.17 -0.26 -10.71
C ASP A 561 -7.61 -0.79 -10.77
N SER A 562 -7.99 -1.38 -11.90
CA SER A 562 -9.30 -2.04 -12.08
C SER A 562 -9.47 -3.31 -11.23
N ARG A 563 -8.38 -3.80 -10.60
CA ARG A 563 -8.43 -4.91 -9.63
C ARG A 563 -9.13 -4.53 -8.32
N ARG A 564 -9.46 -3.24 -8.14
CA ARG A 564 -10.23 -2.65 -7.05
C ARG A 564 -11.14 -1.53 -7.56
N LEU A 565 -11.67 -0.67 -6.69
CA LEU A 565 -12.62 0.40 -6.99
C LEU A 565 -11.95 1.76 -7.26
N GLY A 566 -10.64 1.75 -7.56
CA GLY A 566 -9.87 2.96 -7.77
C GLY A 566 -10.31 3.74 -9.01
N VAL A 567 -10.41 5.06 -8.88
CA VAL A 567 -10.70 5.98 -9.99
C VAL A 567 -9.93 7.28 -9.78
N PRO A 568 -9.10 7.71 -10.76
CA PRO A 568 -8.51 9.03 -10.72
C PRO A 568 -9.56 10.10 -11.04
N VAL A 569 -9.47 11.26 -10.40
CA VAL A 569 -10.31 12.43 -10.66
C VAL A 569 -9.40 13.65 -10.75
N GLY A 570 -9.58 14.48 -11.79
CA GLY A 570 -8.80 15.68 -12.00
C GLY A 570 -9.62 16.85 -12.57
N TYR A 571 -9.00 18.04 -12.73
CA TYR A 571 -9.64 19.22 -13.31
C TYR A 571 -8.62 20.18 -13.94
#